data_ace834a5b27b7762f37b45df26615457
#
_entry.id   ace834a5b27b7762f37b45df26615457
#
_cell.length_a   1.000
_cell.length_b   1.000
_cell.length_c   1.000
_cell.angle_alpha   90.00
_cell.angle_beta   90.00
_cell.angle_gamma   90.00
#
_symmetry.space_group_name_H-M   'P 1'
#
loop_
_entity.id
_entity.type
_entity.pdbx_description
1 polymer ?
#
loop_
_entity_poly.entity_id
_entity_poly.type
_entity_poly.pdbx_seq_one_letter_code
_entity_poly.pdbx_strand_id
1 'polypeptide(L)'
;MKRSDIRTYFKNGRAVVSAETYAIIKTKRACANAFAVIKDDRETTCVIEESRLGAQKYLGIEGDWRMITFDMLLPFSLVGFFAGVSGALADAGVNIFTISTYTTDHVFVKNQKLDIAVKTLEKLGMSIRRL
;
A
#
# COMPACT_ATOMS: atom_id res chain seq x y z
N MET A 1 -9.58 -19.01 10.52
CA MET A 1 -8.62 -19.61 9.55
C MET A 1 -7.31 -19.93 10.25
N LYS A 2 -6.76 -21.08 9.99
CA LYS A 2 -5.51 -21.51 10.62
C LYS A 2 -4.31 -20.78 10.00
N ARG A 3 -3.29 -20.53 10.80
CA ARG A 3 -2.09 -19.83 10.35
C ARG A 3 -1.37 -20.56 9.21
N SER A 4 -1.45 -21.88 9.15
CA SER A 4 -0.86 -22.69 8.08
C SER A 4 -1.46 -22.39 6.70
N ASP A 5 -2.68 -21.84 6.65
CA ASP A 5 -3.35 -21.52 5.40
C ASP A 5 -2.74 -20.29 4.69
N ILE A 6 -1.96 -19.49 5.42
CA ILE A 6 -1.34 -18.27 4.91
C ILE A 6 -0.38 -18.57 3.76
N ARG A 7 0.35 -19.69 3.83
CA ARG A 7 1.28 -20.08 2.77
C ARG A 7 0.63 -20.20 1.41
N THR A 8 -0.62 -20.67 1.38
CA THR A 8 -1.39 -20.77 0.14
C THR A 8 -1.66 -19.39 -0.43
N TYR A 9 -2.00 -18.43 0.43
CA TYR A 9 -2.24 -17.06 -0.01
C TYR A 9 -0.98 -16.43 -0.57
N PHE A 10 0.19 -16.65 0.04
CA PHE A 10 1.44 -16.14 -0.52
C PHE A 10 1.78 -16.82 -1.83
N LYS A 11 1.74 -18.15 -1.88
CA LYS A 11 2.12 -18.93 -3.07
C LYS A 11 1.24 -18.65 -4.27
N ASN A 12 -0.06 -18.43 -4.06
CA ASN A 12 -1.01 -18.14 -5.11
C ASN A 12 -1.34 -16.66 -5.21
N GLY A 13 -0.65 -15.83 -4.42
CA GLY A 13 -0.93 -14.43 -4.32
C GLY A 13 -0.51 -13.65 -5.55
N ARG A 14 -1.25 -12.60 -5.82
CA ARG A 14 -0.95 -11.66 -6.91
C ARG A 14 -0.97 -10.25 -6.37
N ALA A 15 -0.01 -9.46 -6.83
CA ALA A 15 -0.01 -8.04 -6.53
C ALA A 15 0.28 -7.25 -7.80
N VAL A 16 -0.23 -6.03 -7.85
CA VAL A 16 -0.10 -5.14 -8.98
C VAL A 16 0.53 -3.85 -8.51
N VAL A 17 1.59 -3.41 -9.18
CA VAL A 17 2.23 -2.14 -8.90
C VAL A 17 1.65 -1.08 -9.83
N SER A 18 1.08 -0.03 -9.25
CA SER A 18 0.57 1.11 -10.01
C SER A 18 1.72 1.86 -10.70
N ALA A 19 1.48 2.35 -11.92
CA ALA A 19 2.47 3.13 -12.65
C ALA A 19 2.73 4.51 -12.04
N GLU A 20 1.76 5.02 -11.29
CA GLU A 20 1.81 6.38 -10.73
C GLU A 20 2.61 6.45 -9.43
N THR A 21 3.14 7.65 -9.16
CA THR A 21 3.63 7.98 -7.83
C THR A 21 2.55 8.71 -7.06
N TYR A 22 2.56 8.54 -5.74
CA TYR A 22 1.56 9.09 -4.85
C TYR A 22 2.21 10.01 -3.82
N ALA A 23 1.44 11.02 -3.41
CA ALA A 23 1.78 11.86 -2.28
C ALA A 23 0.79 11.60 -1.14
N ILE A 24 1.31 11.59 0.07
CA ILE A 24 0.52 11.56 1.30
C ILE A 24 0.57 12.98 1.84
N ILE A 25 -0.58 13.64 1.89
CA ILE A 25 -0.64 15.04 2.28
C ILE A 25 -1.55 15.23 3.49
N LYS A 26 -1.16 16.19 4.32
CA LYS A 26 -1.99 16.65 5.43
C LYS A 26 -2.70 17.90 4.95
N THR A 27 -4.03 17.94 5.08
CA THR A 27 -4.85 19.03 4.55
C THR A 27 -5.84 19.52 5.60
N LYS A 28 -6.44 20.69 5.33
CA LYS A 28 -7.55 21.19 6.15
C LYS A 28 -8.88 20.56 5.73
N ARG A 29 -9.01 20.19 4.46
CA ARG A 29 -10.24 19.65 3.89
C ARG A 29 -9.94 18.44 3.02
N ALA A 30 -10.94 17.60 2.81
CA ALA A 30 -10.84 16.49 1.91
C ALA A 30 -10.43 16.94 0.50
N CYS A 31 -9.57 16.18 -0.14
CA CYS A 31 -9.12 16.47 -1.52
C CYS A 31 -10.04 15.80 -2.52
N ALA A 32 -10.42 16.55 -3.57
CA ALA A 32 -11.05 15.94 -4.72
C ALA A 32 -10.05 15.05 -5.45
N ASN A 33 -10.52 13.99 -6.06
CA ASN A 33 -9.70 13.05 -6.86
C ASN A 33 -8.63 12.29 -6.06
N ALA A 34 -8.71 12.27 -4.74
CA ALA A 34 -7.79 11.49 -3.93
C ALA A 34 -8.14 10.01 -3.99
N PHE A 35 -7.11 9.16 -3.93
CA PHE A 35 -7.29 7.73 -3.77
C PHE A 35 -7.96 7.42 -2.43
N ALA A 36 -7.53 8.12 -1.38
CA ALA A 36 -8.10 7.94 -0.04
C ALA A 36 -8.08 9.24 0.72
N VAL A 37 -9.11 9.42 1.55
CA VAL A 37 -9.20 10.54 2.50
C VAL A 37 -9.48 9.92 3.86
N ILE A 38 -8.64 10.23 4.82
CA ILE A 38 -8.78 9.73 6.19
C ILE A 38 -8.86 10.93 7.12
N LYS A 39 -9.96 11.03 7.84
CA LYS A 39 -10.16 12.10 8.81
C LYS A 39 -10.20 11.50 10.20
N ASP A 40 -9.31 11.95 11.05
CA ASP A 40 -9.33 11.61 12.46
C ASP A 40 -9.43 12.89 13.30
N ASP A 41 -9.31 12.76 14.62
CA ASP A 41 -9.45 13.89 15.54
C ASP A 41 -8.34 14.93 15.39
N ARG A 42 -7.22 14.55 14.78
CA ARG A 42 -6.06 15.42 14.67
C ARG A 42 -5.95 16.10 13.32
N GLU A 43 -6.32 15.39 12.25
CA GLU A 43 -5.99 15.86 10.91
C GLU A 43 -6.80 15.16 9.83
N THR A 44 -6.78 15.76 8.67
CA THR A 44 -7.24 15.12 7.44
C THR A 44 -6.01 14.73 6.62
N THR A 45 -5.95 13.47 6.21
CA THR A 45 -4.89 12.92 5.39
C THR A 45 -5.48 12.53 4.04
N CYS A 46 -4.85 12.97 2.96
CA CYS A 46 -5.23 12.56 1.61
C CYS A 46 -4.07 11.82 0.97
N VAL A 47 -4.39 10.72 0.29
CA VAL A 47 -3.44 9.99 -0.55
C VAL A 47 -3.86 10.24 -1.99
N ILE A 48 -2.99 10.84 -2.77
CA ILE A 48 -3.34 11.34 -4.11
C ILE A 48 -2.20 11.06 -5.09
N GLU A 49 -2.55 10.72 -6.33
CA GLU A 49 -1.55 10.63 -7.39
C GLU A 49 -0.86 11.99 -7.52
N GLU A 50 0.47 11.99 -7.59
CA GLU A 50 1.22 13.25 -7.66
C GLU A 50 0.86 14.06 -8.92
N SER A 51 0.52 13.37 -10.01
CA SER A 51 0.05 14.02 -11.23
C SER A 51 -1.26 14.79 -11.06
N ARG A 52 -2.00 14.52 -10.00
CA ARG A 52 -3.28 15.17 -9.70
C ARG A 52 -3.19 16.22 -8.60
N LEU A 53 -2.00 16.47 -8.06
CA LEU A 53 -1.83 17.49 -7.02
C LEU A 53 -2.25 18.87 -7.50
N GLY A 54 -1.79 19.26 -8.70
CA GLY A 54 -2.15 20.58 -9.26
C GLY A 54 -1.96 21.70 -8.26
N ALA A 55 -3.04 22.46 -8.05
CA ALA A 55 -3.07 23.58 -7.09
C ALA A 55 -3.54 23.17 -5.69
N GLN A 56 -3.59 21.89 -5.39
CA GLN A 56 -4.04 21.40 -4.09
C GLN A 56 -3.15 21.93 -2.97
N LYS A 57 -3.78 22.63 -2.02
CA LYS A 57 -3.08 23.17 -0.84
C LYS A 57 -2.90 22.07 0.21
N TYR A 58 -1.78 22.09 0.90
CA TYR A 58 -1.50 21.14 1.96
C TYR A 58 -0.67 21.80 3.05
N LEU A 59 -0.72 21.20 4.25
CA LEU A 59 0.05 21.62 5.41
C LEU A 59 1.34 20.82 5.55
N GLY A 60 1.39 19.65 4.95
CA GLY A 60 2.57 18.80 4.92
C GLY A 60 2.45 17.81 3.80
N ILE A 61 3.58 17.34 3.30
CA ILE A 61 3.62 16.39 2.19
C ILE A 61 4.77 15.40 2.36
N GLU A 62 4.44 14.14 2.09
CA GLU A 62 5.40 13.07 1.88
C GLU A 62 5.12 12.48 0.51
N GLY A 63 6.03 12.68 -0.43
CA GLY A 63 5.84 12.27 -1.82
C GLY A 63 6.63 11.03 -2.19
N ASP A 64 6.57 10.71 -3.46
CA ASP A 64 7.37 9.66 -4.10
C ASP A 64 7.05 8.25 -3.62
N TRP A 65 5.78 7.99 -3.36
CA TRP A 65 5.27 6.67 -2.99
C TRP A 65 4.77 5.90 -4.20
N ARG A 66 4.99 4.59 -4.20
CA ARG A 66 4.44 3.68 -5.19
C ARG A 66 3.45 2.75 -4.51
N MET A 67 2.33 2.48 -5.15
CA MET A 67 1.27 1.65 -4.57
C MET A 67 1.35 0.22 -5.09
N ILE A 68 1.35 -0.73 -4.18
CA ILE A 68 1.28 -2.16 -4.45
C ILE A 68 -0.08 -2.61 -3.94
N THR A 69 -0.92 -3.08 -4.84
CA THR A 69 -2.26 -3.59 -4.51
C THR A 69 -2.25 -5.11 -4.56
N PHE A 70 -2.74 -5.74 -3.50
CA PHE A 70 -2.89 -7.19 -3.48
C PHE A 70 -4.16 -7.57 -4.25
N ASP A 71 -3.99 -8.00 -5.50
CA ASP A 71 -5.07 -8.34 -6.42
C ASP A 71 -5.59 -9.75 -6.13
N MET A 72 -6.21 -9.90 -4.97
CA MET A 72 -6.73 -11.16 -4.46
C MET A 72 -7.74 -10.86 -3.37
N LEU A 73 -8.69 -11.76 -3.18
CA LEU A 73 -9.66 -11.60 -2.10
C LEU A 73 -9.03 -12.00 -0.77
N LEU A 74 -9.08 -11.08 0.19
CA LEU A 74 -8.56 -11.27 1.53
C LEU A 74 -9.73 -11.22 2.50
N PRO A 75 -10.25 -12.38 2.95
CA PRO A 75 -11.37 -12.39 3.89
C PRO A 75 -10.98 -11.76 5.23
N PHE A 76 -11.93 -11.08 5.87
CA PHE A 76 -11.70 -10.49 7.20
C PHE A 76 -11.23 -11.52 8.23
N SER A 77 -11.62 -12.78 8.05
CA SER A 77 -11.23 -13.86 8.95
C SER A 77 -9.78 -14.32 8.77
N LEU A 78 -9.10 -13.87 7.71
CA LEU A 78 -7.73 -14.28 7.44
C LEU A 78 -6.78 -13.67 8.47
N VAL A 79 -6.00 -14.54 9.13
CA VAL A 79 -5.06 -14.12 10.17
C VAL A 79 -3.64 -14.21 9.66
N GLY A 80 -2.90 -13.12 9.83
CA GLY A 80 -1.45 -13.13 9.62
C GLY A 80 -0.95 -12.85 8.22
N PHE A 81 -1.83 -12.67 7.22
CA PHE A 81 -1.37 -12.34 5.86
C PHE A 81 -0.56 -11.04 5.87
N PHE A 82 -1.17 -10.00 6.39
CA PHE A 82 -0.52 -8.68 6.41
C PHE A 82 0.70 -8.67 7.35
N ALA A 83 0.63 -9.39 8.47
CA ALA A 83 1.78 -9.52 9.37
C ALA A 83 2.98 -10.14 8.64
N GLY A 84 2.75 -11.15 7.81
CA GLY A 84 3.81 -11.76 7.01
C GLY A 84 4.39 -10.80 5.98
N VAL A 85 3.54 -10.06 5.29
CA VAL A 85 3.96 -9.07 4.30
C VAL A 85 4.78 -7.95 4.98
N SER A 86 4.23 -7.35 6.03
CA SER A 86 4.89 -6.23 6.70
C SER A 86 6.18 -6.65 7.38
N GLY A 87 6.21 -7.84 7.98
CA GLY A 87 7.42 -8.37 8.59
C GLY A 87 8.54 -8.59 7.56
N ALA A 88 8.21 -9.17 6.42
CA ALA A 88 9.18 -9.40 5.36
C ALA A 88 9.73 -8.07 4.80
N LEU A 89 8.86 -7.09 4.60
CA LEU A 89 9.29 -5.77 4.11
C LEU A 89 10.14 -5.05 5.15
N ALA A 90 9.77 -5.12 6.42
CA ALA A 90 10.56 -4.54 7.51
C ALA A 90 11.95 -5.17 7.57
N ASP A 91 12.06 -6.49 7.45
CA ASP A 91 13.34 -7.20 7.45
C ASP A 91 14.21 -6.77 6.26
N ALA A 92 13.59 -6.39 5.16
CA ALA A 92 14.29 -5.89 3.97
C ALA A 92 14.61 -4.40 4.05
N GLY A 93 14.27 -3.72 5.14
CA GLY A 93 14.54 -2.30 5.33
C GLY A 93 13.58 -1.38 4.59
N VAL A 94 12.38 -1.83 4.30
CA VAL A 94 11.38 -1.07 3.54
C VAL A 94 10.32 -0.50 4.48
N ASN A 95 10.25 0.83 4.54
CA ASN A 95 9.15 1.53 5.22
C ASN A 95 7.87 1.39 4.39
N ILE A 96 6.76 1.21 5.07
CA ILE A 96 5.46 1.08 4.40
C ILE A 96 4.44 2.04 5.01
N PHE A 97 3.50 2.48 4.15
CA PHE A 97 2.26 3.13 4.53
C PHE A 97 1.15 2.25 3.95
N THR A 98 0.12 1.96 4.74
CA THR A 98 -0.86 0.95 4.34
C THR A 98 -2.27 1.47 4.44
N ILE A 99 -3.12 1.02 3.51
CA ILE A 99 -4.55 1.27 3.53
C ILE A 99 -5.26 -0.04 3.20
N SER A 100 -6.11 -0.48 4.11
CA SER A 100 -6.96 -1.64 3.88
C SER A 100 -8.32 -1.17 3.41
N THR A 101 -8.81 -1.77 2.33
CA THR A 101 -10.18 -1.56 1.87
C THR A 101 -11.02 -2.79 2.26
N TYR A 102 -12.29 -2.82 1.87
CA TYR A 102 -13.18 -3.89 2.30
C TYR A 102 -12.66 -5.28 1.92
N THR A 103 -12.12 -5.44 0.72
CA THR A 103 -11.72 -6.76 0.19
C THR A 103 -10.22 -6.95 0.04
N THR A 104 -9.42 -5.91 0.12
CA THR A 104 -7.99 -6.04 -0.16
C THR A 104 -7.14 -5.01 0.59
N ASP A 105 -5.84 -5.21 0.53
CA ASP A 105 -4.86 -4.33 1.13
C ASP A 105 -4.05 -3.61 0.06
N HIS A 106 -3.65 -2.38 0.38
CA HIS A 106 -2.75 -1.57 -0.44
C HIS A 106 -1.55 -1.20 0.41
N VAL A 107 -0.37 -1.40 -0.13
CA VAL A 107 0.88 -1.06 0.54
C VAL A 107 1.61 -0.03 -0.31
N PHE A 108 2.00 1.07 0.34
CA PHE A 108 2.78 2.11 -0.33
C PHE A 108 4.22 2.01 0.15
N VAL A 109 5.14 2.03 -0.80
CA VAL A 109 6.59 2.04 -0.53
C VAL A 109 7.22 3.19 -1.30
N LYS A 110 8.31 3.73 -0.79
CA LYS A 110 9.02 4.77 -1.52
C LYS A 110 9.51 4.23 -2.86
N ASN A 111 9.44 5.05 -3.90
CA ASN A 111 9.83 4.66 -5.25
C ASN A 111 11.24 4.04 -5.31
N GLN A 112 12.17 4.60 -4.56
CA GLN A 112 13.55 4.08 -4.51
C GLN A 112 13.65 2.70 -3.85
N LYS A 113 12.63 2.26 -3.13
CA LYS A 113 12.57 0.94 -2.47
C LYS A 113 11.69 -0.06 -3.22
N LEU A 114 11.12 0.34 -4.35
CA LEU A 114 10.17 -0.51 -5.06
C LEU A 114 10.77 -1.84 -5.50
N ASP A 115 11.98 -1.83 -6.07
CA ASP A 115 12.60 -3.07 -6.54
C ASP A 115 12.85 -4.05 -5.40
N ILE A 116 13.32 -3.54 -4.27
CA ILE A 116 13.52 -4.38 -3.07
C ILE A 116 12.19 -4.94 -2.59
N ALA A 117 11.15 -4.11 -2.56
CA ALA A 117 9.83 -4.53 -2.11
C ALA A 117 9.27 -5.63 -3.02
N VAL A 118 9.35 -5.46 -4.33
CA VAL A 118 8.86 -6.43 -5.30
C VAL A 118 9.61 -7.77 -5.13
N LYS A 119 10.92 -7.74 -5.04
CA LYS A 119 11.72 -8.97 -4.84
C LYS A 119 11.36 -9.66 -3.53
N THR A 120 11.12 -8.89 -2.48
CA THR A 120 10.73 -9.43 -1.17
C THR A 120 9.41 -10.17 -1.26
N LEU A 121 8.41 -9.57 -1.92
CA LEU A 121 7.11 -10.20 -2.11
C LEU A 121 7.20 -11.45 -2.99
N GLU A 122 8.02 -11.40 -4.02
CA GLU A 122 8.26 -12.57 -4.88
C GLU A 122 8.87 -13.73 -4.11
N LYS A 123 9.76 -13.45 -3.16
CA LYS A 123 10.35 -14.48 -2.29
C LYS A 123 9.32 -15.14 -1.38
N LEU A 124 8.24 -14.43 -1.03
CA LEU A 124 7.13 -15.03 -0.29
C LEU A 124 6.30 -15.97 -1.17
N GLY A 125 6.48 -15.94 -2.48
CA GLY A 125 5.77 -16.78 -3.43
C GLY A 125 4.79 -16.04 -4.32
N MET A 126 4.69 -14.73 -4.19
CA MET A 126 3.70 -13.93 -4.92
C MET A 126 4.16 -13.62 -6.34
N SER A 127 3.19 -13.48 -7.24
CA SER A 127 3.41 -13.00 -8.61
C SER A 127 3.13 -11.50 -8.63
N ILE A 128 4.07 -10.71 -9.15
CA ILE A 128 3.98 -9.26 -9.15
C ILE A 128 3.91 -8.76 -10.58
N ARG A 129 2.88 -7.97 -10.90
CA ARG A 129 2.74 -7.32 -12.19
C ARG A 129 2.93 -5.81 -12.02
N ARG A 130 3.79 -5.24 -12.83
CA ARG A 130 3.98 -3.78 -12.87
C ARG A 130 3.19 -3.20 -14.05
N LEU A 131 2.40 -2.19 -13.78
CA LEU A 131 1.65 -1.47 -14.82
C LEU A 131 2.48 -0.40 -15.47
#